data_99a546f849c6840002e29d9e0670f7cb
#
_entry.id   99a546f849c6840002e29d9e0670f7cb
#
_cell.length_a   1.000
_cell.length_b   1.000
_cell.length_c   1.000
_cell.angle_alpha   90.00
_cell.angle_beta   90.00
_cell.angle_gamma   90.00
#
_symmetry.space_group_name_H-M   'P 1'
#
loop_
_entity.id
_entity.type
_entity.pdbx_description
1 polymer ?
#
loop_
_entity_poly.entity_id
_entity_poly.type
_entity_poly.pdbx_seq_one_letter_code
_entity_poly.pdbx_strand_id
1 'polypeptide(L)'
;ILEADGSDEEQELIQEASDADIPVVTVLTDDSSSARISFVGLNSYQLGNAYTEQILGLLKEHENTQVLLLSNSQSKTQETNLIYYQIKKELEEKKKDYQTVTISEYNIDSSSGFDTEEFVRDIFVSEENLPDVLVCMDEVVTECVYQALVDYNQVGNVDVVGFYYSDVILDGISKGIISSAIALDMDEIGRYSVNALEEFSSLGHTSNYYSVGQ
;
A
#
# COMPACT_ATOMS: atom_id res chain seq x y z
N ILE A 1 8.89 17.98 5.88
CA ILE A 1 8.15 16.96 5.13
C ILE A 1 8.61 15.62 5.67
N LEU A 2 7.69 14.75 6.05
CA LEU A 2 7.93 13.50 6.76
C LEU A 2 6.99 12.40 6.24
N GLU A 3 7.47 11.18 6.05
CA GLU A 3 6.63 10.01 5.94
C GLU A 3 6.30 9.51 7.36
N ALA A 4 5.01 9.43 7.68
CA ALA A 4 4.59 9.08 9.04
C ALA A 4 4.67 7.57 9.26
N ASP A 5 5.19 7.14 10.42
CA ASP A 5 5.18 5.75 10.87
C ASP A 5 4.02 5.44 11.82
N GLY A 6 3.32 6.49 12.29
CA GLY A 6 2.18 6.41 13.18
C GLY A 6 2.51 6.00 14.62
N SER A 7 3.78 6.06 15.02
CA SER A 7 4.21 5.78 16.40
C SER A 7 3.89 6.92 17.35
N ASP A 8 3.69 6.59 18.63
CA ASP A 8 3.51 7.60 19.69
C ASP A 8 4.72 8.54 19.79
N GLU A 9 5.93 8.01 19.56
CA GLU A 9 7.18 8.79 19.59
C GLU A 9 7.21 9.82 18.45
N GLU A 10 6.79 9.44 17.26
CA GLU A 10 6.70 10.37 16.12
C GLU A 10 5.66 11.46 16.38
N GLN A 11 4.49 11.12 16.94
CA GLN A 11 3.46 12.10 17.28
C GLN A 11 3.99 13.14 18.27
N GLU A 12 4.76 12.72 19.28
CA GLU A 12 5.41 13.62 20.23
C GLU A 12 6.40 14.55 19.52
N LEU A 13 7.22 14.04 18.59
CA LEU A 13 8.18 14.85 17.83
C LEU A 13 7.47 15.85 16.88
N ILE A 14 6.37 15.45 16.26
CA ILE A 14 5.55 16.35 15.43
C ILE A 14 4.92 17.45 16.30
N GLN A 15 4.47 17.09 17.52
CA GLN A 15 3.94 18.07 18.48
C GLN A 15 5.03 19.06 18.94
N GLU A 16 6.22 18.58 19.25
CA GLU A 16 7.36 19.44 19.62
C GLU A 16 7.74 20.41 18.47
N ALA A 17 7.72 19.94 17.23
CA ALA A 17 7.93 20.78 16.06
C ALA A 17 6.85 21.87 15.95
N SER A 18 5.59 21.50 16.12
CA SER A 18 4.45 22.43 16.09
C SER A 18 4.56 23.49 17.22
N ASP A 19 4.94 23.10 18.43
CA ASP A 19 5.14 24.00 19.56
C ASP A 19 6.32 24.97 19.34
N ALA A 20 7.25 24.60 18.46
CA ALA A 20 8.36 25.44 18.03
C ALA A 20 8.05 26.27 16.76
N ASP A 21 6.79 26.35 16.34
CA ASP A 21 6.34 27.02 15.10
C ASP A 21 6.96 26.42 13.81
N ILE A 22 7.33 25.14 13.83
CA ILE A 22 7.84 24.42 12.68
C ILE A 22 6.71 23.60 12.06
N PRO A 23 6.18 23.99 10.87
CA PRO A 23 5.11 23.25 10.21
C PRO A 23 5.58 21.89 9.69
N VAL A 24 4.79 20.85 9.93
CA VAL A 24 5.04 19.49 9.43
C VAL A 24 3.99 19.11 8.41
N VAL A 25 4.44 18.61 7.26
CA VAL A 25 3.61 17.97 6.22
C VAL A 25 3.95 16.50 6.19
N THR A 26 2.95 15.62 6.35
CA THR A 26 3.12 14.19 6.16
C THR A 26 2.89 13.79 4.72
N VAL A 27 3.59 12.76 4.25
CA VAL A 27 3.51 12.24 2.87
C VAL A 27 3.39 10.73 2.88
N LEU A 28 2.82 10.16 1.83
CA LEU A 28 2.64 8.72 1.60
C LEU A 28 1.73 8.04 2.63
N THR A 29 2.16 8.00 3.88
CA THR A 29 1.38 7.51 5.03
C THR A 29 0.94 8.68 5.89
N ASP A 30 -0.30 8.67 6.37
CA ASP A 30 -0.87 9.74 7.19
C ASP A 30 -0.98 9.33 8.65
N ASP A 31 -0.71 10.28 9.53
CA ASP A 31 -1.15 10.26 10.92
C ASP A 31 -2.06 11.47 11.18
N SER A 32 -3.35 11.26 10.99
CA SER A 32 -4.36 12.31 11.16
C SER A 32 -4.53 12.77 12.61
N SER A 33 -3.98 12.03 13.59
CA SER A 33 -4.01 12.38 15.02
C SER A 33 -2.85 13.28 15.44
N SER A 34 -1.80 13.38 14.61
CA SER A 34 -0.64 14.23 14.87
C SER A 34 -0.93 15.72 14.64
N ALA A 35 -0.05 16.58 15.14
CA ALA A 35 -0.10 18.04 14.96
C ALA A 35 0.39 18.52 13.59
N ARG A 36 0.39 17.65 12.56
CA ARG A 36 0.74 18.03 11.18
C ARG A 36 -0.21 19.07 10.62
N ILE A 37 0.28 19.91 9.74
CA ILE A 37 -0.54 20.93 9.07
C ILE A 37 -1.27 20.41 7.83
N SER A 38 -0.70 19.39 7.16
CA SER A 38 -1.25 18.81 5.93
C SER A 38 -0.73 17.39 5.69
N PHE A 39 -1.52 16.59 4.97
CA PHE A 39 -1.13 15.31 4.39
C PHE A 39 -1.15 15.39 2.86
N VAL A 40 -0.15 14.80 2.21
CA VAL A 40 -0.06 14.72 0.74
C VAL A 40 0.11 13.26 0.33
N GLY A 41 -0.90 12.68 -0.32
CA GLY A 41 -0.88 11.26 -0.70
C GLY A 41 -2.22 10.75 -1.21
N LEU A 42 -2.43 9.45 -1.16
CA LEU A 42 -3.73 8.81 -1.33
C LEU A 42 -4.29 8.43 0.03
N ASN A 43 -5.55 8.74 0.26
CA ASN A 43 -6.23 8.22 1.44
C ASN A 43 -6.61 6.74 1.24
N SER A 44 -6.92 6.05 2.35
CA SER A 44 -7.24 4.62 2.35
C SER A 44 -8.39 4.25 1.41
N TYR A 45 -9.35 5.15 1.19
CA TYR A 45 -10.46 4.94 0.27
C TYR A 45 -9.99 4.90 -1.20
N GLN A 46 -9.17 5.86 -1.60
CA GLN A 46 -8.63 5.94 -2.96
C GLN A 46 -7.69 4.77 -3.24
N LEU A 47 -6.83 4.44 -2.28
CA LEU A 47 -5.91 3.32 -2.40
C LEU A 47 -6.65 1.98 -2.48
N GLY A 48 -7.69 1.79 -1.65
CA GLY A 48 -8.56 0.61 -1.73
C GLY A 48 -9.26 0.47 -3.07
N ASN A 49 -9.72 1.58 -3.67
CA ASN A 49 -10.31 1.57 -5.01
C ASN A 49 -9.28 1.20 -6.09
N ALA A 50 -8.06 1.74 -6.00
CA ALA A 50 -6.99 1.43 -6.94
C ALA A 50 -6.66 -0.06 -6.93
N TYR A 51 -6.47 -0.66 -5.76
CA TYR A 51 -6.28 -2.12 -5.65
C TYR A 51 -7.48 -2.90 -6.20
N THR A 52 -8.70 -2.46 -5.89
CA THR A 52 -9.90 -3.13 -6.38
C THR A 52 -9.95 -3.18 -7.91
N GLU A 53 -9.62 -2.09 -8.58
CA GLU A 53 -9.60 -2.04 -10.05
C GLU A 53 -8.58 -3.02 -10.64
N GLN A 54 -7.40 -3.12 -10.04
CA GLN A 54 -6.39 -4.09 -10.48
C GLN A 54 -6.87 -5.54 -10.27
N ILE A 55 -7.41 -5.85 -9.08
CA ILE A 55 -7.93 -7.18 -8.76
C ILE A 55 -9.06 -7.57 -9.74
N LEU A 56 -10.01 -6.67 -10.00
CA LEU A 56 -11.13 -6.93 -10.93
C LEU A 56 -10.64 -7.31 -12.32
N GLY A 57 -9.53 -6.73 -12.78
CA GLY A 57 -8.91 -7.07 -14.06
C GLY A 57 -8.33 -8.49 -14.12
N LEU A 58 -8.04 -9.09 -12.97
CA LEU A 58 -7.44 -10.42 -12.82
C LEU A 58 -8.48 -11.52 -12.55
N LEU A 59 -9.74 -11.16 -12.24
CA LEU A 59 -10.78 -12.13 -11.93
C LEU A 59 -11.14 -12.98 -13.14
N LYS A 60 -11.11 -14.30 -12.96
CA LYS A 60 -11.49 -15.26 -13.99
C LYS A 60 -13.00 -15.49 -14.03
N GLU A 61 -13.51 -15.84 -15.21
CA GLU A 61 -14.94 -16.19 -15.37
C GLU A 61 -15.21 -17.58 -14.82
N HIS A 62 -16.30 -17.70 -14.05
CA HIS A 62 -16.80 -18.96 -13.48
C HIS A 62 -15.85 -19.70 -12.51
N GLU A 63 -14.77 -19.06 -12.07
CA GLU A 63 -13.86 -19.60 -11.07
C GLU A 63 -13.98 -18.84 -9.75
N ASN A 64 -13.66 -19.52 -8.64
CA ASN A 64 -13.48 -18.86 -7.35
C ASN A 64 -12.04 -18.36 -7.28
N THR A 65 -11.86 -17.05 -7.30
CA THR A 65 -10.55 -16.42 -7.18
C THR A 65 -10.21 -16.19 -5.72
N GLN A 66 -9.10 -16.75 -5.27
CA GLN A 66 -8.56 -16.54 -3.94
C GLN A 66 -7.59 -15.36 -3.95
N VAL A 67 -7.90 -14.32 -3.21
CA VAL A 67 -7.08 -13.11 -3.08
C VAL A 67 -6.51 -13.04 -1.67
N LEU A 68 -5.20 -12.96 -1.55
CA LEU A 68 -4.49 -12.78 -0.30
C LEU A 68 -3.82 -11.40 -0.27
N LEU A 69 -4.21 -10.57 0.70
CA LEU A 69 -3.58 -9.29 0.96
C LEU A 69 -2.44 -9.48 1.97
N LEU A 70 -1.27 -8.98 1.61
CA LEU A 70 -0.08 -9.00 2.44
C LEU A 70 0.30 -7.58 2.86
N SER A 71 0.35 -7.34 4.16
CA SER A 71 0.81 -6.08 4.75
C SER A 71 1.86 -6.32 5.82
N ASN A 72 2.74 -5.35 6.05
CA ASN A 72 3.72 -5.41 7.12
C ASN A 72 3.11 -4.84 8.43
N SER A 73 3.39 -5.46 9.58
CA SER A 73 2.86 -5.05 10.88
C SER A 73 3.29 -3.65 11.31
N GLN A 74 4.43 -3.18 10.83
CA GLN A 74 4.86 -1.80 11.07
C GLN A 74 3.93 -0.77 10.42
N SER A 75 3.21 -1.18 9.37
CA SER A 75 2.17 -0.38 8.72
C SER A 75 0.75 -0.69 9.23
N LYS A 76 0.61 -1.41 10.36
CA LYS A 76 -0.69 -1.75 10.96
C LYS A 76 -1.34 -0.54 11.64
N THR A 77 -1.60 0.46 10.84
CA THR A 77 -2.42 1.60 11.22
C THR A 77 -3.90 1.25 11.03
N GLN A 78 -4.79 2.04 11.61
CA GLN A 78 -6.23 1.98 11.28
C GLN A 78 -6.46 2.05 9.76
N GLU A 79 -5.52 2.62 9.02
CA GLU A 79 -5.56 2.81 7.58
C GLU A 79 -5.48 1.49 6.80
N THR A 80 -4.61 0.55 7.18
CA THR A 80 -4.52 -0.76 6.52
C THR A 80 -5.83 -1.52 6.61
N ASN A 81 -6.48 -1.48 7.78
CA ASN A 81 -7.80 -2.08 7.97
C ASN A 81 -8.87 -1.39 7.11
N LEU A 82 -8.79 -0.06 6.95
CA LEU A 82 -9.71 0.69 6.08
C LEU A 82 -9.51 0.34 4.61
N ILE A 83 -8.26 0.19 4.16
CA ILE A 83 -7.95 -0.24 2.78
C ILE A 83 -8.52 -1.64 2.53
N TYR A 84 -8.26 -2.61 3.42
CA TYR A 84 -8.81 -3.96 3.32
C TYR A 84 -10.35 -3.95 3.26
N TYR A 85 -10.99 -3.22 4.17
CA TYR A 85 -12.44 -3.10 4.19
C TYR A 85 -12.98 -2.48 2.88
N GLN A 86 -12.30 -1.46 2.36
CA GLN A 86 -12.68 -0.81 1.11
C GLN A 86 -12.55 -1.75 -0.07
N ILE A 87 -11.44 -2.49 -0.17
CA ILE A 87 -11.25 -3.50 -1.23
C ILE A 87 -12.37 -4.53 -1.18
N LYS A 88 -12.65 -5.09 0.00
CA LYS A 88 -13.69 -6.10 0.17
C LYS A 88 -15.06 -5.61 -0.24
N LYS A 89 -15.43 -4.40 0.18
CA LYS A 89 -16.71 -3.78 -0.15
C LYS A 89 -16.84 -3.54 -1.66
N GLU A 90 -15.84 -2.90 -2.26
CA GLU A 90 -15.86 -2.54 -3.67
C GLU A 90 -15.83 -3.77 -4.59
N LEU A 91 -15.07 -4.81 -4.24
CA LEU A 91 -15.08 -6.07 -4.97
C LEU A 91 -16.46 -6.72 -4.94
N GLU A 92 -17.14 -6.75 -3.78
CA GLU A 92 -18.47 -7.32 -3.70
C GLU A 92 -19.50 -6.53 -4.51
N GLU A 93 -19.37 -5.20 -4.58
CA GLU A 93 -20.27 -4.34 -5.36
C GLU A 93 -20.00 -4.36 -6.87
N LYS A 94 -18.73 -4.51 -7.29
CA LYS A 94 -18.31 -4.36 -8.69
C LYS A 94 -18.08 -5.69 -9.44
N LYS A 95 -17.84 -6.80 -8.72
CA LYS A 95 -17.69 -8.11 -9.37
C LYS A 95 -18.96 -8.49 -10.11
N LYS A 96 -18.80 -9.24 -11.21
CA LYS A 96 -19.94 -9.77 -11.94
C LYS A 96 -20.58 -10.94 -11.19
N ASP A 97 -21.88 -11.18 -11.39
CA ASP A 97 -22.64 -12.21 -10.67
C ASP A 97 -22.05 -13.63 -10.79
N TYR A 98 -21.34 -13.92 -11.87
CA TYR A 98 -20.70 -15.21 -12.10
C TYR A 98 -19.28 -15.30 -11.55
N GLN A 99 -18.76 -14.23 -10.95
CA GLN A 99 -17.44 -14.20 -10.33
C GLN A 99 -17.58 -14.42 -8.82
N THR A 100 -16.81 -15.33 -8.28
CA THR A 100 -16.70 -15.57 -6.84
C THR A 100 -15.31 -15.18 -6.39
N VAL A 101 -15.21 -14.39 -5.32
CA VAL A 101 -13.95 -13.92 -4.77
C VAL A 101 -13.92 -14.24 -3.28
N THR A 102 -12.87 -14.92 -2.85
CA THR A 102 -12.56 -15.12 -1.43
C THR A 102 -11.35 -14.26 -1.08
N ILE A 103 -11.52 -13.36 -0.12
CA ILE A 103 -10.45 -12.43 0.29
C ILE A 103 -10.00 -12.80 1.70
N SER A 104 -8.71 -12.95 1.86
CA SER A 104 -8.04 -13.07 3.16
C SER A 104 -6.96 -12.01 3.28
N GLU A 105 -6.61 -11.64 4.49
CA GLU A 105 -5.47 -10.78 4.77
C GLU A 105 -4.48 -11.51 5.67
N TYR A 106 -3.22 -11.24 5.45
CA TYR A 106 -2.16 -11.65 6.34
C TYR A 106 -1.24 -10.49 6.62
N ASN A 107 -1.01 -10.27 7.90
CA ASN A 107 -0.13 -9.23 8.36
C ASN A 107 1.18 -9.84 8.80
N ILE A 108 2.25 -9.48 8.11
CA ILE A 108 3.59 -9.95 8.36
C ILE A 108 4.12 -9.21 9.60
N ASP A 109 4.31 -9.93 10.71
CA ASP A 109 4.91 -9.35 11.92
C ASP A 109 6.43 -9.37 11.76
N SER A 110 6.95 -8.41 11.02
CA SER A 110 8.38 -8.33 10.77
C SER A 110 8.96 -6.98 11.14
N SER A 111 10.09 -7.00 11.83
CA SER A 111 10.88 -5.82 12.14
C SER A 111 12.03 -5.61 11.13
N SER A 112 12.20 -6.51 10.17
CA SER A 112 13.27 -6.47 9.18
C SER A 112 12.85 -7.09 7.84
N GLY A 113 13.53 -6.71 6.75
CA GLY A 113 13.31 -7.33 5.45
C GLY A 113 13.59 -8.84 5.43
N PHE A 114 14.50 -9.32 6.29
CA PHE A 114 14.80 -10.75 6.42
C PHE A 114 13.61 -11.54 6.97
N ASP A 115 12.91 -11.00 7.97
CA ASP A 115 11.71 -11.64 8.52
C ASP A 115 10.60 -11.69 7.48
N THR A 116 10.48 -10.64 6.65
CA THR A 116 9.54 -10.58 5.53
C THR A 116 9.84 -11.65 4.48
N GLU A 117 11.11 -11.83 4.10
CA GLU A 117 11.53 -12.88 3.17
C GLU A 117 11.18 -14.27 3.71
N GLU A 118 11.48 -14.54 4.99
CA GLU A 118 11.20 -15.84 5.61
C GLU A 118 9.69 -16.12 5.62
N PHE A 119 8.91 -15.13 5.96
CA PHE A 119 7.46 -15.26 5.97
C PHE A 119 6.88 -15.49 4.57
N VAL A 120 7.28 -14.67 3.58
CA VAL A 120 6.84 -14.85 2.19
C VAL A 120 7.26 -16.22 1.65
N ARG A 121 8.48 -16.65 1.94
CA ARG A 121 8.95 -18.01 1.59
C ARG A 121 8.00 -19.07 2.16
N ASP A 122 7.58 -18.94 3.40
CA ASP A 122 6.73 -19.93 4.07
C ASP A 122 5.36 -20.08 3.41
N ILE A 123 4.80 -19.01 2.84
CA ILE A 123 3.59 -19.08 2.00
C ILE A 123 3.82 -20.03 0.82
N PHE A 124 4.94 -19.90 0.12
CA PHE A 124 5.25 -20.71 -1.07
C PHE A 124 5.67 -22.14 -0.77
N VAL A 125 6.17 -22.40 0.43
CA VAL A 125 6.63 -23.75 0.86
C VAL A 125 5.54 -24.56 1.53
N SER A 126 4.70 -23.91 2.36
CA SER A 126 3.77 -24.60 3.26
C SER A 126 2.34 -24.69 2.74
N GLU A 127 1.95 -23.88 1.77
CA GLU A 127 0.59 -23.93 1.25
C GLU A 127 0.46 -24.94 0.10
N GLU A 128 -0.40 -25.95 0.30
CA GLU A 128 -0.79 -26.88 -0.78
C GLU A 128 -1.55 -26.18 -1.90
N ASN A 129 -2.18 -25.02 -1.61
CA ASN A 129 -2.91 -24.21 -2.56
C ASN A 129 -2.50 -22.74 -2.39
N LEU A 130 -1.67 -22.25 -3.30
CA LEU A 130 -1.35 -20.82 -3.37
C LEU A 130 -2.60 -20.00 -3.76
N PRO A 131 -2.72 -18.74 -3.30
CA PRO A 131 -3.76 -17.85 -3.77
C PRO A 131 -3.60 -17.57 -5.27
N ASP A 132 -4.71 -17.28 -5.95
CA ASP A 132 -4.68 -16.89 -7.36
C ASP A 132 -4.08 -15.48 -7.53
N VAL A 133 -4.34 -14.59 -6.57
CA VAL A 133 -3.88 -13.20 -6.57
C VAL A 133 -3.25 -12.85 -5.22
N LEU A 134 -2.00 -12.39 -5.25
CA LEU A 134 -1.31 -11.77 -4.13
C LEU A 134 -1.38 -10.24 -4.27
N VAL A 135 -1.84 -9.55 -3.24
CA VAL A 135 -1.86 -8.09 -3.17
C VAL A 135 -0.85 -7.65 -2.10
N CYS A 136 0.22 -7.00 -2.53
CA CYS A 136 1.25 -6.50 -1.65
C CYS A 136 0.99 -5.03 -1.34
N MET A 137 0.98 -4.66 -0.06
CA MET A 137 0.61 -3.32 0.38
C MET A 137 1.82 -2.43 0.72
N ASP A 138 3.03 -2.93 0.50
CA ASP A 138 4.28 -2.17 0.62
C ASP A 138 5.36 -2.69 -0.35
N GLU A 139 6.42 -1.88 -0.51
CA GLU A 139 7.53 -2.15 -1.43
C GLU A 139 8.28 -3.44 -1.07
N VAL A 140 8.66 -3.58 0.20
CA VAL A 140 9.48 -4.72 0.66
C VAL A 140 8.75 -6.04 0.45
N VAL A 141 7.47 -6.11 0.80
CA VAL A 141 6.64 -7.29 0.55
C VAL A 141 6.53 -7.59 -0.94
N THR A 142 6.38 -6.55 -1.78
CA THR A 142 6.31 -6.72 -3.24
C THR A 142 7.59 -7.34 -3.80
N GLU A 143 8.75 -6.85 -3.37
CA GLU A 143 10.05 -7.38 -3.81
C GLU A 143 10.30 -8.80 -3.31
N CYS A 144 9.94 -9.10 -2.05
CA CYS A 144 10.05 -10.46 -1.50
C CYS A 144 9.15 -11.45 -2.26
N VAL A 145 7.91 -11.06 -2.59
CA VAL A 145 7.00 -11.89 -3.39
C VAL A 145 7.54 -12.11 -4.80
N TYR A 146 8.07 -11.08 -5.46
CA TYR A 146 8.72 -11.21 -6.76
C TYR A 146 9.85 -12.26 -6.71
N GLN A 147 10.74 -12.16 -5.73
CA GLN A 147 11.85 -13.09 -5.57
C GLN A 147 11.35 -14.51 -5.30
N ALA A 148 10.37 -14.68 -4.42
CA ALA A 148 9.81 -15.99 -4.10
C ALA A 148 9.15 -16.65 -5.32
N LEU A 149 8.41 -15.90 -6.15
CA LEU A 149 7.83 -16.44 -7.40
C LEU A 149 8.90 -17.03 -8.33
N VAL A 150 10.05 -16.38 -8.42
CA VAL A 150 11.18 -16.85 -9.22
C VAL A 150 11.81 -18.10 -8.58
N ASP A 151 12.14 -18.04 -7.29
CA ASP A 151 12.87 -19.09 -6.58
C ASP A 151 12.06 -20.38 -6.46
N TYR A 152 10.74 -20.29 -6.31
CA TYR A 152 9.84 -21.45 -6.19
C TYR A 152 9.16 -21.84 -7.51
N ASN A 153 9.58 -21.23 -8.64
CA ASN A 153 9.07 -21.54 -9.98
C ASN A 153 7.55 -21.41 -10.09
N GLN A 154 7.00 -20.36 -9.47
CA GLN A 154 5.56 -20.06 -9.45
C GLN A 154 5.17 -18.92 -10.40
N VAL A 155 6.10 -18.47 -11.25
CA VAL A 155 5.84 -17.44 -12.26
C VAL A 155 4.72 -17.89 -13.19
N GLY A 156 3.67 -17.05 -13.29
CA GLY A 156 2.48 -17.31 -14.10
C GLY A 156 1.42 -18.20 -13.43
N ASN A 157 1.67 -18.73 -12.24
CA ASN A 157 0.69 -19.46 -11.45
C ASN A 157 -0.05 -18.56 -10.44
N VAL A 158 0.55 -17.45 -10.04
CA VAL A 158 0.01 -16.46 -9.12
C VAL A 158 0.13 -15.09 -9.76
N ASP A 159 -0.98 -14.35 -9.80
CA ASP A 159 -0.99 -12.95 -10.20
C ASP A 159 -0.59 -12.05 -9.03
N VAL A 160 0.18 -10.99 -9.28
CA VAL A 160 0.65 -10.08 -8.22
C VAL A 160 0.25 -8.65 -8.53
N VAL A 161 -0.42 -8.03 -7.57
CA VAL A 161 -0.63 -6.58 -7.52
C VAL A 161 0.29 -6.02 -6.44
N GLY A 162 1.34 -5.33 -6.85
CA GLY A 162 2.35 -4.77 -5.98
C GLY A 162 2.07 -3.33 -5.55
N PHE A 163 2.98 -2.79 -4.77
CA PHE A 163 3.01 -1.39 -4.37
C PHE A 163 4.39 -0.81 -4.64
N TYR A 164 4.44 0.46 -5.07
CA TYR A 164 5.63 1.22 -5.43
C TYR A 164 6.21 0.87 -6.82
N TYR A 165 7.37 1.45 -7.16
CA TYR A 165 8.01 1.34 -8.50
C TYR A 165 9.54 1.28 -8.44
N SER A 166 10.11 0.54 -7.50
CA SER A 166 11.57 0.30 -7.48
C SER A 166 12.05 -0.37 -8.78
N ASP A 167 13.35 -0.33 -9.03
CA ASP A 167 13.94 -0.99 -10.20
C ASP A 167 13.60 -2.49 -10.25
N VAL A 168 13.49 -3.14 -9.09
CA VAL A 168 13.13 -4.56 -8.96
C VAL A 168 11.67 -4.78 -9.37
N ILE A 169 10.76 -3.95 -8.89
CA ILE A 169 9.33 -4.03 -9.23
C ILE A 169 9.11 -3.76 -10.72
N LEU A 170 9.77 -2.74 -11.27
CA LEU A 170 9.69 -2.42 -12.70
C LEU A 170 10.25 -3.56 -13.57
N ASP A 171 11.34 -4.20 -13.17
CA ASP A 171 11.87 -5.39 -13.82
C ASP A 171 10.85 -6.54 -13.77
N GLY A 172 10.23 -6.79 -12.60
CA GLY A 172 9.17 -7.78 -12.43
C GLY A 172 7.97 -7.56 -13.35
N ILE A 173 7.50 -6.31 -13.48
CA ILE A 173 6.42 -5.94 -14.39
C ILE A 173 6.85 -6.15 -15.84
N SER A 174 8.05 -5.71 -16.23
CA SER A 174 8.55 -5.85 -17.58
C SER A 174 8.67 -7.31 -18.04
N LYS A 175 8.92 -8.22 -17.11
CA LYS A 175 9.01 -9.67 -17.33
C LYS A 175 7.64 -10.39 -17.22
N GLY A 176 6.59 -9.67 -16.85
CA GLY A 176 5.27 -10.26 -16.62
C GLY A 176 5.20 -11.18 -15.40
N ILE A 177 6.08 -10.99 -14.42
CA ILE A 177 6.09 -11.72 -13.14
C ILE A 177 5.19 -11.02 -12.13
N ILE A 178 5.21 -9.67 -12.11
CA ILE A 178 4.28 -8.81 -11.40
C ILE A 178 3.23 -8.34 -12.42
N SER A 179 1.96 -8.56 -12.13
CA SER A 179 0.86 -8.23 -13.05
C SER A 179 0.66 -6.71 -13.15
N SER A 180 0.72 -6.02 -12.01
CA SER A 180 0.67 -4.55 -11.91
C SER A 180 1.19 -4.09 -10.54
N ALA A 181 1.44 -2.79 -10.40
CA ALA A 181 1.74 -2.18 -9.11
C ALA A 181 1.03 -0.82 -8.99
N ILE A 182 0.62 -0.48 -7.77
CA ILE A 182 0.11 0.86 -7.45
C ILE A 182 1.32 1.76 -7.16
N ALA A 183 1.48 2.80 -7.97
CA ALA A 183 2.51 3.81 -7.78
C ALA A 183 1.87 5.19 -7.58
N LEU A 184 2.48 6.04 -6.79
CA LEU A 184 2.03 7.40 -6.56
C LEU A 184 2.84 8.37 -7.42
N ASP A 185 2.22 9.46 -7.86
CA ASP A 185 2.93 10.55 -8.55
C ASP A 185 3.82 11.31 -7.57
N MET A 186 5.11 10.92 -7.52
CA MET A 186 6.10 11.48 -6.61
C MET A 186 6.42 12.94 -6.92
N ASP A 187 6.26 13.38 -8.18
CA ASP A 187 6.44 14.79 -8.57
C ASP A 187 5.30 15.63 -7.98
N GLU A 188 4.07 15.11 -7.99
CA GLU A 188 2.93 15.74 -7.33
C GLU A 188 3.11 15.79 -5.82
N ILE A 189 3.58 14.70 -5.19
CA ILE A 189 3.88 14.67 -3.75
C ILE A 189 4.85 15.77 -3.38
N GLY A 190 5.97 15.87 -4.10
CA GLY A 190 6.97 16.92 -3.87
C GLY A 190 6.38 18.32 -4.04
N ARG A 191 5.67 18.55 -5.13
CA ARG A 191 5.07 19.85 -5.47
C ARG A 191 4.02 20.30 -4.44
N TYR A 192 3.07 19.42 -4.10
CA TYR A 192 2.01 19.75 -3.15
C TYR A 192 2.53 19.91 -1.72
N SER A 193 3.56 19.15 -1.33
CA SER A 193 4.19 19.31 -0.02
C SER A 193 4.84 20.68 0.16
N VAL A 194 5.55 21.15 -0.86
CA VAL A 194 6.15 22.49 -0.85
C VAL A 194 5.05 23.57 -0.87
N ASN A 195 4.03 23.42 -1.71
CA ASN A 195 2.91 24.35 -1.77
C ASN A 195 2.19 24.47 -0.43
N ALA A 196 1.95 23.35 0.27
CA ALA A 196 1.32 23.37 1.59
C ALA A 196 2.13 24.18 2.62
N LEU A 197 3.47 24.03 2.60
CA LEU A 197 4.36 24.82 3.46
C LEU A 197 4.38 26.32 3.08
N GLU A 198 4.39 26.63 1.79
CA GLU A 198 4.34 28.04 1.31
C GLU A 198 3.01 28.70 1.67
N GLU A 199 1.87 28.03 1.48
CA GLU A 199 0.56 28.53 1.87
C GLU A 199 0.49 28.76 3.37
N PHE A 200 0.92 27.79 4.18
CA PHE A 200 0.93 27.94 5.63
C PHE A 200 1.81 29.11 6.09
N SER A 201 3.01 29.24 5.53
CA SER A 201 3.92 30.34 5.83
C SER A 201 3.36 31.71 5.47
N SER A 202 2.59 31.80 4.39
CA SER A 202 2.07 33.07 3.85
C SER A 202 0.72 33.47 4.44
N LEU A 203 -0.14 32.47 4.71
CA LEU A 203 -1.54 32.67 5.09
C LEU A 203 -1.86 32.25 6.54
N GLY A 204 -0.95 31.50 7.20
CA GLY A 204 -1.17 30.90 8.50
C GLY A 204 -2.07 29.64 8.47
N HIS A 205 -2.44 29.16 7.31
CA HIS A 205 -3.23 27.92 7.12
C HIS A 205 -2.99 27.34 5.73
N THR A 206 -3.29 26.03 5.58
CA THR A 206 -3.28 25.32 4.31
C THR A 206 -4.38 24.26 4.29
N SER A 207 -4.58 23.56 3.16
CA SER A 207 -5.50 22.42 3.12
C SER A 207 -4.98 21.30 4.00
N ASN A 208 -5.87 20.65 4.75
CA ASN A 208 -5.50 19.52 5.58
C ASN A 208 -5.07 18.28 4.77
N TYR A 209 -5.40 18.22 3.48
CA TYR A 209 -5.15 17.10 2.60
C TYR A 209 -5.00 17.52 1.14
N TYR A 210 -3.99 16.97 0.47
CA TYR A 210 -3.81 17.05 -0.98
C TYR A 210 -3.76 15.66 -1.58
N SER A 211 -4.73 15.35 -2.46
CA SER A 211 -4.73 14.11 -3.22
C SER A 211 -3.72 14.17 -4.36
N VAL A 212 -2.99 13.10 -4.55
CA VAL A 212 -2.06 12.93 -5.69
C VAL A 212 -2.59 11.92 -6.70
N GLY A 213 -2.04 11.95 -7.92
CA GLY A 213 -2.29 10.95 -8.96
C GLY A 213 -1.62 9.59 -8.66
N GLN A 214 -2.06 8.59 -9.39
CA GLN A 214 -1.53 7.21 -9.34
C GLN A 214 -1.29 6.67 -10.76
#